data_f0dd52ca6a046be8ff7a6a00ac450aed
#
_entry.id   f0dd52ca6a046be8ff7a6a00ac450aed
#
_cell.length_a   1.000
_cell.length_b   1.000
_cell.length_c   1.000
_cell.angle_alpha   90.00
_cell.angle_beta   90.00
_cell.angle_gamma   90.00
#
_symmetry.space_group_name_H-M   'P 1'
#
loop_
_entity.id
_entity.type
_entity.pdbx_description
1 polymer ?
#
loop_
_entity_poly.entity_id
_entity_poly.type
_entity_poly.pdbx_seq_one_letter_code
_entity_poly.pdbx_strand_id
1 'polypeptide(L)'
;YTPEQQQAAAAFEAARKTPVFGPFEPLMHSPDVMTLARSMGDYLRYKPKIGTTLSELAVLVVARHWTQDYEWYVHAPIAQKGGIKPEIIAAIRDGRRPEEMSVDEALV
;
A
#
# COMPACT_ATOMS: atom_id res chain seq x y z
N TYR A 1 -13.66 -15.66 15.70
CA TYR A 1 -14.43 -14.66 14.96
C TYR A 1 -15.91 -14.78 15.22
N THR A 2 -16.59 -13.65 15.37
CA THR A 2 -18.05 -13.60 15.36
C THR A 2 -18.59 -13.94 13.96
N PRO A 3 -19.90 -14.22 13.80
CA PRO A 3 -20.48 -14.44 12.47
C PRO A 3 -20.20 -13.27 11.50
N GLU A 4 -20.28 -12.03 11.96
CA GLU A 4 -20.00 -10.84 11.16
C GLU A 4 -18.52 -10.77 10.75
N GLN A 5 -17.61 -11.11 11.65
CA GLN A 5 -16.18 -11.19 11.35
C GLN A 5 -15.87 -12.32 10.35
N GLN A 6 -16.52 -13.46 10.48
CA GLN A 6 -16.37 -14.58 9.54
C GLN A 6 -16.84 -14.19 8.14
N GLN A 7 -17.97 -13.49 8.04
CA GLN A 7 -18.48 -13.00 6.77
C GLN A 7 -17.53 -11.99 6.13
N ALA A 8 -17.02 -11.03 6.92
CA ALA A 8 -16.06 -10.04 6.43
C ALA A 8 -14.74 -10.68 5.99
N ALA A 9 -14.24 -11.66 6.74
CA ALA A 9 -13.04 -12.41 6.37
C ALA A 9 -13.21 -13.17 5.06
N ALA A 10 -14.35 -13.84 4.88
CA ALA A 10 -14.67 -14.55 3.64
C ALA A 10 -14.76 -13.60 2.44
N ALA A 11 -15.37 -12.43 2.62
CA ALA A 11 -15.43 -11.40 1.58
C ALA A 11 -14.04 -10.83 1.24
N PHE A 12 -13.17 -10.66 2.23
CA PHE A 12 -11.79 -10.25 2.04
C PHE A 12 -11.04 -11.29 1.20
N GLU A 13 -11.10 -12.55 1.58
CA GLU A 13 -10.43 -13.64 0.89
C GLU A 13 -10.93 -13.78 -0.56
N ALA A 14 -12.21 -13.65 -0.79
CA ALA A 14 -12.79 -13.68 -2.14
C ALA A 14 -12.23 -12.54 -3.02
N ALA A 15 -12.04 -11.35 -2.46
CA ALA A 15 -11.53 -10.18 -3.18
C ALA A 15 -10.00 -10.22 -3.40
N ARG A 16 -9.24 -10.55 -2.35
CA ARG A 16 -7.77 -10.48 -2.35
C ARG A 16 -7.07 -11.78 -2.69
N LYS A 17 -7.79 -12.91 -2.71
CA LYS A 17 -7.26 -14.28 -2.92
C LYS A 17 -6.23 -14.70 -1.87
N THR A 18 -6.34 -14.15 -0.69
CA THR A 18 -5.50 -14.44 0.47
C THR A 18 -6.30 -14.21 1.75
N PRO A 19 -6.01 -14.92 2.84
CA PRO A 19 -6.63 -14.63 4.14
C PRO A 19 -6.40 -13.19 4.59
N VAL A 20 -7.16 -12.75 5.58
CA VAL A 20 -6.94 -11.44 6.21
C VAL A 20 -5.50 -11.38 6.75
N PHE A 21 -4.81 -10.28 6.50
CA PHE A 21 -3.40 -10.11 6.86
C PHE A 21 -3.06 -8.68 7.26
N GLY A 22 -1.93 -8.52 7.94
CA GLY A 22 -1.31 -7.23 8.24
C GLY A 22 -2.25 -6.25 8.92
N PRO A 23 -2.36 -5.00 8.43
CA PRO A 23 -3.15 -3.96 9.08
C PRO A 23 -4.66 -4.26 9.10
N PHE A 24 -5.13 -5.19 8.27
CA PHE A 24 -6.55 -5.58 8.24
C PHE A 24 -6.92 -6.47 9.43
N GLU A 25 -5.97 -7.19 10.05
CA GLU A 25 -6.24 -8.04 11.21
C GLU A 25 -6.82 -7.27 12.39
N PRO A 26 -6.21 -6.18 12.87
CA PRO A 26 -6.82 -5.39 13.95
C PRO A 26 -8.13 -4.73 13.55
N LEU A 27 -8.33 -4.41 12.27
CA LEU A 27 -9.60 -3.86 11.78
C LEU A 27 -10.75 -4.86 11.85
N MET A 28 -10.48 -6.16 12.01
CA MET A 28 -11.52 -7.18 12.20
C MET A 28 -12.32 -7.00 13.49
N HIS A 29 -11.85 -6.21 14.45
CA HIS A 29 -12.66 -5.79 15.59
C HIS A 29 -13.84 -4.87 15.18
N SER A 30 -13.77 -4.29 13.99
CA SER A 30 -14.84 -3.49 13.38
C SER A 30 -15.01 -3.94 11.91
N PRO A 31 -15.72 -5.06 11.66
CA PRO A 31 -15.75 -5.69 10.33
C PRO A 31 -16.22 -4.77 9.20
N ASP A 32 -17.16 -3.86 9.48
CA ASP A 32 -17.62 -2.88 8.49
C ASP A 32 -16.52 -1.90 8.12
N VAL A 33 -15.74 -1.42 9.11
CA VAL A 33 -14.58 -0.54 8.87
C VAL A 33 -13.52 -1.28 8.06
N MET A 34 -13.24 -2.53 8.41
CA MET A 34 -12.29 -3.37 7.65
C MET A 34 -12.73 -3.51 6.19
N THR A 35 -14.00 -3.76 5.93
CA THR A 35 -14.55 -3.89 4.59
C THR A 35 -14.41 -2.60 3.78
N LEU A 36 -14.73 -1.45 4.38
CA LEU A 36 -14.59 -0.14 3.74
C LEU A 36 -13.11 0.21 3.49
N ALA A 37 -12.24 -0.02 4.46
CA ALA A 37 -10.80 0.22 4.32
C ALA A 37 -10.19 -0.65 3.21
N ARG A 38 -10.55 -1.93 3.16
CA ARG A 38 -10.12 -2.84 2.08
C ARG A 38 -10.60 -2.32 0.72
N SER A 39 -11.85 -1.94 0.61
CA SER A 39 -12.43 -1.45 -0.65
C SER A 39 -11.72 -0.19 -1.15
N MET A 40 -11.46 0.77 -0.26
CA MET A 40 -10.67 1.96 -0.59
C MET A 40 -9.24 1.59 -0.99
N GLY A 41 -8.61 0.69 -0.24
CA GLY A 41 -7.27 0.20 -0.53
C GLY A 41 -7.18 -0.53 -1.87
N ASP A 42 -8.19 -1.30 -2.24
CA ASP A 42 -8.26 -1.95 -3.55
C ASP A 42 -8.26 -0.92 -4.69
N TYR A 43 -9.05 0.13 -4.55
CA TYR A 43 -9.09 1.20 -5.54
C TYR A 43 -7.73 1.90 -5.65
N LEU A 44 -7.17 2.35 -4.53
CA LEU A 44 -5.90 3.10 -4.51
C LEU A 44 -4.71 2.26 -4.99
N ARG A 45 -4.73 0.95 -4.73
CA ARG A 45 -3.64 0.06 -5.09
C ARG A 45 -3.73 -0.42 -6.55
N TYR A 46 -4.92 -0.74 -7.04
CA TYR A 46 -5.09 -1.41 -8.33
C TYR A 46 -5.69 -0.54 -9.42
N LYS A 47 -6.38 0.55 -9.09
CA LYS A 47 -7.09 1.42 -10.05
C LYS A 47 -6.90 2.92 -9.78
N PRO A 48 -5.73 3.40 -9.28
CA PRO A 48 -5.57 4.81 -8.99
C PRO A 48 -5.51 5.63 -10.31
N LYS A 49 -6.07 6.83 -10.27
CA LYS A 49 -6.06 7.75 -11.42
C LYS A 49 -4.66 8.17 -11.86
N ILE A 50 -3.73 8.28 -10.91
CA ILE A 50 -2.33 8.64 -11.19
C ILE A 50 -1.49 7.46 -11.71
N GLY A 51 -2.07 6.25 -11.76
CA GLY A 51 -1.36 5.04 -12.12
C GLY A 51 -0.69 4.36 -10.93
N THR A 52 -0.46 3.05 -11.06
CA THR A 52 0.06 2.23 -9.96
C THR A 52 1.50 2.57 -9.60
N THR A 53 2.34 2.96 -10.55
CA THR A 53 3.74 3.31 -10.31
C THR A 53 3.86 4.54 -9.42
N LEU A 54 3.17 5.63 -9.73
CA LEU A 54 3.20 6.84 -8.90
C LEU A 54 2.49 6.64 -7.56
N SER A 55 1.44 5.81 -7.53
CA SER A 55 0.77 5.44 -6.29
C SER A 55 1.73 4.72 -5.33
N GLU A 56 2.52 3.77 -5.82
CA GLU A 56 3.52 3.09 -4.99
C GLU A 56 4.64 4.03 -4.53
N LEU A 57 5.05 4.98 -5.36
CA LEU A 57 6.00 6.01 -4.96
C LEU A 57 5.47 6.85 -3.78
N ALA A 58 4.20 7.28 -3.87
CA ALA A 58 3.54 8.00 -2.78
C ALA A 58 3.48 7.17 -1.49
N VAL A 59 3.18 5.88 -1.59
CA VAL A 59 3.20 4.96 -0.44
C VAL A 59 4.57 4.94 0.22
N LEU A 60 5.65 4.83 -0.56
CA LEU A 60 7.01 4.79 -0.02
C LEU A 60 7.41 6.10 0.68
N VAL A 61 7.04 7.24 0.11
CA VAL A 61 7.32 8.55 0.72
C VAL A 61 6.62 8.67 2.08
N VAL A 62 5.34 8.30 2.14
CA VAL A 62 4.56 8.34 3.40
C VAL A 62 5.08 7.31 4.40
N ALA A 63 5.37 6.09 3.96
CA ALA A 63 5.91 5.04 4.82
C ALA A 63 7.23 5.46 5.46
N ARG A 64 8.13 6.09 4.69
CA ARG A 64 9.40 6.60 5.22
C ARG A 64 9.19 7.74 6.20
N HIS A 65 8.30 8.68 5.87
CA HIS A 65 8.01 9.83 6.74
C HIS A 65 7.55 9.40 8.13
N TRP A 66 6.67 8.39 8.20
CA TRP A 66 6.11 7.88 9.44
C TRP A 66 6.86 6.68 10.03
N THR A 67 7.98 6.29 9.42
CA THR A 67 8.77 5.13 9.84
C THR A 67 7.91 3.84 9.92
N GLN A 68 7.13 3.61 8.88
CA GLN A 68 6.26 2.43 8.75
C GLN A 68 7.02 1.30 8.07
N ASP A 69 7.75 0.51 8.83
CA ASP A 69 8.63 -0.55 8.33
C ASP A 69 7.85 -1.64 7.60
N TYR A 70 6.66 -2.01 8.10
CA TYR A 70 5.81 -2.99 7.44
C TYR A 70 5.39 -2.53 6.03
N GLU A 71 4.89 -1.30 5.91
CA GLU A 71 4.49 -0.74 4.61
C GLU A 71 5.67 -0.63 3.66
N TRP A 72 6.82 -0.21 4.16
CA TRP A 72 8.05 -0.19 3.38
C TRP A 72 8.43 -1.58 2.84
N TYR A 73 8.44 -2.56 3.72
CA TYR A 73 8.78 -3.94 3.37
C TYR A 73 7.85 -4.51 2.29
N VAL A 74 6.55 -4.24 2.38
CA VAL A 74 5.56 -4.72 1.41
C VAL A 74 5.67 -3.97 0.08
N HIS A 75 5.80 -2.64 0.12
CA HIS A 75 5.63 -1.80 -1.07
C HIS A 75 6.91 -1.50 -1.83
N ALA A 76 8.09 -1.54 -1.22
CA ALA A 76 9.35 -1.29 -1.94
C ALA A 76 9.58 -2.27 -3.11
N PRO A 77 9.38 -3.59 -2.95
CA PRO A 77 9.48 -4.52 -4.08
C PRO A 77 8.43 -4.27 -5.17
N ILE A 78 7.22 -3.86 -4.78
CA ILE A 78 6.13 -3.56 -5.72
C ILE A 78 6.49 -2.32 -6.54
N ALA A 79 6.99 -1.27 -5.89
CA ALA A 79 7.44 -0.05 -6.56
C ALA A 79 8.56 -0.32 -7.57
N GLN A 80 9.54 -1.14 -7.19
CA GLN A 80 10.64 -1.52 -8.08
C GLN A 80 10.13 -2.30 -9.31
N LYS A 81 9.25 -3.28 -9.10
CA LYS A 81 8.62 -4.01 -10.21
C LYS A 81 7.75 -3.12 -11.09
N GLY A 82 7.14 -2.09 -10.53
CA GLY A 82 6.33 -1.10 -11.22
C GLY A 82 7.13 -0.08 -12.03
N GLY A 83 8.46 -0.09 -11.96
CA GLY A 83 9.33 0.76 -12.77
C GLY A 83 9.99 1.92 -12.03
N ILE A 84 9.82 2.06 -10.71
CA ILE A 84 10.58 3.02 -9.92
C ILE A 84 12.04 2.56 -9.84
N LYS A 85 12.97 3.44 -10.19
CA LYS A 85 14.40 3.11 -10.20
C LYS A 85 14.89 2.78 -8.79
N PRO A 86 15.79 1.78 -8.64
CA PRO A 86 16.37 1.43 -7.34
C PRO A 86 17.03 2.61 -6.62
N GLU A 87 17.65 3.53 -7.36
CA GLU A 87 18.30 4.73 -6.81
C GLU A 87 17.30 5.69 -6.17
N ILE A 88 16.11 5.82 -6.75
CA ILE A 88 15.01 6.62 -6.19
C ILE A 88 14.53 5.99 -4.88
N ILE A 89 14.29 4.69 -4.87
CA ILE A 89 13.87 3.96 -3.67
C ILE A 89 14.93 4.09 -2.57
N ALA A 90 16.21 3.92 -2.90
CA ALA A 90 17.31 4.06 -1.94
C ALA A 90 17.39 5.48 -1.35
N ALA A 91 17.23 6.51 -2.16
CA ALA A 91 17.25 7.89 -1.69
C ALA A 91 16.10 8.16 -0.73
N ILE A 92 14.88 7.71 -1.03
CA ILE A 92 13.72 7.85 -0.14
C ILE A 92 13.97 7.11 1.17
N ARG A 93 14.47 5.88 1.11
CA ARG A 93 14.83 5.09 2.31
C ARG A 93 15.79 5.85 3.22
N ASP A 94 16.78 6.52 2.63
CA ASP A 94 17.80 7.27 3.36
C ASP A 94 17.33 8.67 3.81
N GLY A 95 16.08 9.02 3.53
CA GLY A 95 15.51 10.33 3.88
C GLY A 95 16.01 11.47 2.99
N ARG A 96 16.53 11.17 1.81
CA ARG A 96 17.03 12.13 0.84
C ARG A 96 16.03 12.31 -0.30
N ARG A 97 15.98 13.53 -0.86
CA ARG A 97 15.23 13.72 -2.11
C ARG A 97 15.99 13.05 -3.25
N PRO A 98 15.35 12.20 -4.06
CA PRO A 98 15.97 11.61 -5.25
C PRO A 98 16.34 12.70 -6.28
N GLU A 99 17.41 12.49 -7.02
CA GLU A 99 17.91 13.46 -8.01
C GLU A 99 17.34 13.20 -9.41
N GLU A 100 17.38 11.96 -9.89
CA GLU A 100 17.01 11.60 -11.25
C GLU A 100 15.55 11.11 -11.35
N MET A 101 14.61 11.99 -11.05
CA MET A 101 13.18 11.71 -11.15
C MET A 101 12.60 12.26 -12.45
N SER A 102 11.57 11.57 -13.00
CA SER A 102 10.70 12.17 -14.01
C SER A 102 9.94 13.38 -13.42
N VAL A 103 9.33 14.18 -14.28
CA VAL A 103 8.50 15.32 -13.84
C VAL A 103 7.38 14.85 -12.91
N ASP A 104 6.70 13.77 -13.27
CA ASP A 104 5.59 13.23 -12.47
C ASP A 104 6.07 12.67 -11.12
N GLU A 105 7.19 11.95 -11.11
CA GLU A 105 7.80 11.45 -9.85
C GLU A 105 8.19 12.61 -8.94
N ALA A 106 8.70 13.69 -9.49
CA ALA A 106 9.14 14.86 -8.72
C ALA A 106 7.97 15.61 -8.07
N LEU A 107 6.75 15.48 -8.62
CA LEU A 107 5.53 16.09 -8.08
C LEU A 107 4.93 15.29 -6.93
N VAL A 108 5.22 14.01 -6.83
CA VAL A 108 4.77 13.15 -5.72
C VAL A 108 5.64 13.38 -4.49
#